data_81b6622c351422a0487cdb3627da1be4
#
_entry.id   81b6622c351422a0487cdb3627da1be4
#
_cell.length_a   1.000
_cell.length_b   1.000
_cell.length_c   1.000
_cell.angle_alpha   90.00
_cell.angle_beta   90.00
_cell.angle_gamma   90.00
#
_symmetry.space_group_name_H-M   'P 1'
#
loop_
_entity.id
_entity.type
_entity.pdbx_description
1 polymer ?
#
loop_
_entity_poly.entity_id
_entity_poly.type
_entity_poly.pdbx_seq_one_letter_code
_entity_poly.pdbx_strand_id
1 'polypeptide(L)'
;MLAMAASAHSQDYLKLMSYNIRNAKGMDNVRNVQRIANVINNEAPDVVAVQELDSMTTRSNQTYVLAEVAERTQMHASYAPAISFQGGKYGIGILSKEQPLNIQTFPLPGREEERMLMVAEFQEYFFACTHLSLTEEDRLASLDIIKQSVSTSQKPFFLAGDLNDKPESEFIKALQQDFQILTNVKQATFPAPGPKETIDYIAAWKGNTDNFANLSAQVVEEPLASDHRPITVTLRMAKKADELFLTKPYLQNPVNNGITIMWETTIPAYSWVEYGTDKTNLIRVRLIIDGQAEFNESIHKIRLDNLTPGQTYYYRVCSQEILQYKAYSKKFGNIAQSDFYTFTMPEADADSFTAVIFNDLHQRGNVFQALLKQIENVDYDFVVFNGDCIDDPANHEQATRFVKLLTEGVHGDRIPTLFIRGNHEIRNAYSIGLRKHFDYVGGKTYGAFNW
;
A
#
# COMPACT_ATOMS: atom_id res chain seq x y z
N MET A 1 10.69 32.26 0.35
CA MET A 1 11.05 30.87 0.05
C MET A 1 10.02 29.97 0.73
N LEU A 2 8.97 29.58 0.01
CA LEU A 2 8.06 28.54 0.49
C LEU A 2 8.71 27.20 0.20
N ALA A 3 9.05 26.46 1.25
CA ALA A 3 9.41 25.06 1.14
C ALA A 3 8.16 24.29 0.71
N MET A 4 8.14 23.80 -0.53
CA MET A 4 7.19 22.76 -0.93
C MET A 4 7.52 21.52 -0.11
N ALA A 5 6.67 21.20 0.85
CA ALA A 5 6.66 19.86 1.45
C ALA A 5 6.27 18.89 0.32
N ALA A 6 7.25 18.13 -0.15
CA ALA A 6 6.97 16.99 -0.98
C ALA A 6 6.09 16.04 -0.15
N SER A 7 4.82 15.88 -0.53
CA SER A 7 3.99 14.82 0.01
C SER A 7 4.67 13.51 -0.36
N ALA A 8 5.20 12.80 0.64
CA ALA A 8 5.66 11.44 0.45
C ALA A 8 4.42 10.62 0.04
N HIS A 9 4.30 10.34 -1.25
CA HIS A 9 3.35 9.33 -1.72
C HIS A 9 3.81 8.00 -1.10
N SER A 10 2.93 7.33 -0.37
CA SER A 10 3.21 5.99 0.12
C SER A 10 3.56 5.12 -1.09
N GLN A 11 4.71 4.47 -1.05
CA GLN A 11 5.17 3.62 -2.14
C GLN A 11 4.30 2.35 -2.13
N ASP A 12 3.42 2.18 -3.11
CA ASP A 12 2.51 1.02 -3.18
C ASP A 12 3.27 -0.31 -3.26
N TYR A 13 4.52 -0.28 -3.73
CA TYR A 13 5.39 -1.45 -3.90
C TYR A 13 6.73 -1.23 -3.22
N LEU A 14 7.25 -2.30 -2.63
CA LEU A 14 8.57 -2.33 -1.98
C LEU A 14 9.37 -3.51 -2.53
N LYS A 15 10.52 -3.25 -3.14
CA LYS A 15 11.43 -4.30 -3.62
C LYS A 15 12.64 -4.43 -2.69
N LEU A 16 12.69 -5.56 -1.99
CA LEU A 16 13.77 -5.96 -1.10
C LEU A 16 14.80 -6.79 -1.85
N MET A 17 16.08 -6.67 -1.51
CA MET A 17 17.17 -7.49 -2.04
C MET A 17 18.11 -7.93 -0.93
N SER A 18 18.67 -9.13 -1.03
CA SER A 18 19.84 -9.56 -0.27
C SER A 18 20.94 -10.02 -1.22
N TYR A 19 22.17 -9.62 -0.94
CA TYR A 19 23.31 -9.94 -1.76
C TYR A 19 24.61 -10.06 -0.96
N ASN A 20 25.11 -11.28 -0.77
CA ASN A 20 26.48 -11.51 -0.35
C ASN A 20 27.39 -11.22 -1.53
N ILE A 21 28.22 -10.17 -1.42
CA ILE A 21 29.03 -9.66 -2.55
C ILE A 21 30.49 -10.14 -2.53
N ARG A 22 30.87 -10.99 -1.58
CA ARG A 22 32.24 -11.50 -1.47
C ARG A 22 33.30 -10.40 -1.62
N ASN A 23 33.20 -9.33 -0.83
CA ASN A 23 34.02 -8.13 -0.93
C ASN A 23 34.23 -7.58 -2.38
N ALA A 24 33.20 -7.69 -3.22
CA ALA A 24 33.16 -7.38 -4.66
C ALA A 24 34.16 -8.21 -5.51
N LYS A 25 34.55 -9.39 -5.05
CA LYS A 25 35.44 -10.30 -5.78
C LYS A 25 34.60 -11.35 -6.52
N GLY A 26 34.61 -11.28 -7.84
CA GLY A 26 33.88 -12.21 -8.71
C GLY A 26 34.49 -13.62 -8.77
N MET A 27 33.77 -14.53 -9.44
CA MET A 27 34.21 -15.91 -9.68
C MET A 27 35.45 -16.01 -10.58
N ASP A 28 35.75 -14.96 -11.33
CA ASP A 28 37.00 -14.77 -12.07
C ASP A 28 38.15 -14.30 -11.18
N ASN A 29 37.97 -14.19 -9.88
CA ASN A 29 38.91 -13.64 -8.90
C ASN A 29 39.23 -12.15 -9.09
N VAL A 30 38.51 -11.44 -9.94
CA VAL A 30 38.67 -10.00 -10.16
C VAL A 30 37.75 -9.23 -9.23
N ARG A 31 38.30 -8.30 -8.48
CA ARG A 31 37.50 -7.34 -7.70
C ARG A 31 36.92 -6.27 -8.63
N ASN A 32 35.60 -6.10 -8.59
CA ASN A 32 34.90 -5.15 -9.45
C ASN A 32 33.64 -4.60 -8.81
N VAL A 33 33.74 -3.48 -8.11
CA VAL A 33 32.63 -2.80 -7.45
C VAL A 33 31.55 -2.36 -8.47
N GLN A 34 31.98 -1.93 -9.68
CA GLN A 34 31.03 -1.55 -10.73
C GLN A 34 30.13 -2.71 -11.15
N ARG A 35 30.65 -3.94 -11.17
CA ARG A 35 29.86 -5.14 -11.47
C ARG A 35 28.75 -5.36 -10.45
N ILE A 36 29.07 -5.22 -9.15
CA ILE A 36 28.07 -5.30 -8.07
C ILE A 36 27.03 -4.19 -8.22
N ALA A 37 27.45 -2.96 -8.45
CA ALA A 37 26.53 -1.83 -8.66
C ALA A 37 25.62 -2.04 -9.89
N ASN A 38 26.12 -2.60 -10.98
CA ASN A 38 25.32 -2.91 -12.16
C ASN A 38 24.22 -3.94 -11.86
N VAL A 39 24.52 -4.97 -11.07
CA VAL A 39 23.52 -5.97 -10.64
C VAL A 39 22.42 -5.30 -9.82
N ILE A 40 22.78 -4.47 -8.85
CA ILE A 40 21.81 -3.75 -8.02
C ILE A 40 20.96 -2.78 -8.87
N ASN A 41 21.59 -2.01 -9.77
CA ASN A 41 20.88 -1.06 -10.64
C ASN A 41 19.92 -1.76 -11.60
N ASN A 42 20.30 -2.92 -12.16
CA ASN A 42 19.43 -3.69 -13.05
C ASN A 42 18.18 -4.22 -12.33
N GLU A 43 18.33 -4.63 -11.08
CA GLU A 43 17.22 -5.08 -10.25
C GLU A 43 16.41 -3.92 -9.66
N ALA A 44 17.00 -2.73 -9.53
CA ALA A 44 16.40 -1.51 -9.01
C ALA A 44 15.65 -1.68 -7.67
N PRO A 45 16.21 -2.36 -6.65
CA PRO A 45 15.58 -2.53 -5.35
C PRO A 45 15.43 -1.20 -4.62
N ASP A 46 14.53 -1.16 -3.64
CA ASP A 46 14.37 -0.01 -2.75
C ASP A 46 15.33 -0.08 -1.57
N VAL A 47 15.64 -1.31 -1.12
CA VAL A 47 16.59 -1.57 -0.05
C VAL A 47 17.34 -2.88 -0.29
N VAL A 48 18.63 -2.93 0.05
CA VAL A 48 19.53 -4.06 -0.13
C VAL A 48 20.26 -4.38 1.17
N ALA A 49 20.17 -5.64 1.61
CA ALA A 49 21.06 -6.20 2.62
C ALA A 49 22.34 -6.71 1.94
N VAL A 50 23.48 -6.21 2.34
CA VAL A 50 24.77 -6.54 1.72
C VAL A 50 25.67 -7.20 2.74
N GLN A 51 26.18 -8.39 2.42
CA GLN A 51 27.07 -9.15 3.27
C GLN A 51 28.49 -9.18 2.67
N GLU A 52 29.47 -9.52 3.50
CA GLU A 52 30.89 -9.63 3.16
C GLU A 52 31.52 -8.31 2.67
N LEU A 53 31.34 -7.26 3.45
CA LEU A 53 31.81 -5.92 3.13
C LEU A 53 33.14 -5.59 3.78
N ASP A 54 34.14 -5.28 2.95
CA ASP A 54 35.39 -4.68 3.41
C ASP A 54 35.26 -3.16 3.53
N SER A 55 35.82 -2.60 4.59
CA SER A 55 36.05 -1.18 4.76
C SER A 55 37.53 -0.94 5.10
N MET A 56 38.25 -0.29 4.23
CA MET A 56 39.66 0.13 4.41
C MET A 56 40.62 -1.04 4.68
N THR A 57 40.30 -2.26 4.22
CA THR A 57 41.21 -3.42 4.35
C THR A 57 42.34 -3.40 3.31
N THR A 58 43.46 -4.07 3.60
CA THR A 58 44.54 -4.22 2.62
C THR A 58 44.07 -4.93 1.36
N ARG A 59 43.24 -6.00 1.48
CA ARG A 59 42.72 -6.73 0.31
C ARG A 59 41.75 -5.90 -0.53
N SER A 60 41.12 -4.85 0.05
CA SER A 60 40.27 -3.92 -0.67
C SER A 60 41.02 -2.70 -1.23
N ASN A 61 42.37 -2.72 -1.22
CA ASN A 61 43.17 -1.55 -1.55
C ASN A 61 42.77 -0.31 -0.73
N GLN A 62 42.49 -0.49 0.56
CA GLN A 62 42.01 0.55 1.47
C GLN A 62 40.74 1.26 0.97
N THR A 63 39.89 0.56 0.23
CA THR A 63 38.62 1.07 -0.26
C THR A 63 37.48 0.81 0.76
N TYR A 64 36.57 1.77 0.90
CA TYR A 64 35.31 1.58 1.57
C TYR A 64 34.27 1.07 0.54
N VAL A 65 34.17 -0.26 0.42
CA VAL A 65 33.44 -0.91 -0.67
C VAL A 65 31.98 -0.49 -0.72
N LEU A 66 31.30 -0.42 0.44
CA LEU A 66 29.87 -0.05 0.47
C LEU A 66 29.63 1.38 -0.02
N ALA A 67 30.52 2.33 0.35
CA ALA A 67 30.39 3.71 -0.10
C ALA A 67 30.56 3.83 -1.62
N GLU A 68 31.49 3.07 -2.22
CA GLU A 68 31.64 3.04 -3.66
C GLU A 68 30.44 2.43 -4.39
N VAL A 69 29.81 1.38 -3.83
CA VAL A 69 28.56 0.82 -4.37
C VAL A 69 27.45 1.85 -4.26
N ALA A 70 27.31 2.50 -3.09
CA ALA A 70 26.30 3.53 -2.83
C ALA A 70 26.37 4.70 -3.84
N GLU A 71 27.59 5.20 -4.12
CA GLU A 71 27.80 6.26 -5.10
C GLU A 71 27.31 5.84 -6.50
N ARG A 72 27.65 4.61 -6.94
CA ARG A 72 27.26 4.09 -8.26
C ARG A 72 25.80 3.71 -8.40
N THR A 73 25.12 3.44 -7.28
CA THR A 73 23.69 3.10 -7.23
C THR A 73 22.81 4.29 -6.83
N GLN A 74 23.42 5.40 -6.42
CA GLN A 74 22.73 6.58 -5.89
C GLN A 74 21.84 6.25 -4.66
N MET A 75 22.31 5.30 -3.83
CA MET A 75 21.62 4.87 -2.63
C MET A 75 22.34 5.37 -1.36
N HIS A 76 21.61 5.52 -0.27
CA HIS A 76 22.16 5.76 1.06
C HIS A 76 22.84 4.50 1.59
N ALA A 77 23.99 4.65 2.24
CA ALA A 77 24.78 3.54 2.79
C ALA A 77 24.79 3.58 4.32
N SER A 78 24.48 2.44 4.94
CA SER A 78 24.66 2.20 6.39
C SER A 78 25.53 0.98 6.56
N TYR A 79 26.59 1.07 7.37
CA TYR A 79 27.59 0.01 7.56
C TYR A 79 27.69 -0.42 9.03
N ALA A 80 27.73 -1.72 9.28
CA ALA A 80 27.99 -2.31 10.57
C ALA A 80 29.25 -3.19 10.53
N PRO A 81 30.37 -2.78 11.13
CA PRO A 81 31.55 -3.61 11.24
C PRO A 81 31.29 -4.76 12.24
N ALA A 82 31.63 -5.98 11.84
CA ALA A 82 31.63 -7.14 12.71
C ALA A 82 33.03 -7.34 13.35
N ILE A 83 34.08 -7.36 12.52
CA ILE A 83 35.45 -7.60 12.99
C ILE A 83 36.45 -6.56 12.47
N SER A 84 37.60 -6.47 13.15
CA SER A 84 38.80 -5.84 12.61
C SER A 84 39.54 -6.82 11.68
N PHE A 85 39.84 -6.40 10.46
CA PHE A 85 40.42 -7.29 9.45
C PHE A 85 41.41 -6.56 8.54
N GLN A 86 42.63 -7.11 8.42
CA GLN A 86 43.67 -6.60 7.51
C GLN A 86 43.87 -5.06 7.53
N GLY A 87 43.90 -4.48 8.73
CA GLY A 87 44.12 -3.04 8.94
C GLY A 87 42.89 -2.17 8.79
N GLY A 88 41.76 -2.75 8.38
CA GLY A 88 40.45 -2.13 8.27
C GLY A 88 39.37 -2.88 9.06
N LYS A 89 38.16 -2.89 8.52
CA LYS A 89 36.97 -3.55 9.08
C LYS A 89 36.32 -4.45 8.05
N TYR A 90 35.64 -5.50 8.53
CA TYR A 90 34.80 -6.38 7.72
C TYR A 90 33.44 -6.54 8.41
N GLY A 91 32.36 -6.60 7.63
CA GLY A 91 31.02 -6.67 8.20
C GLY A 91 29.93 -6.70 7.15
N ILE A 92 28.80 -6.10 7.52
CA ILE A 92 27.56 -6.05 6.73
C ILE A 92 27.12 -4.59 6.50
N GLY A 93 26.16 -4.40 5.60
CA GLY A 93 25.59 -3.08 5.36
C GLY A 93 24.21 -3.12 4.73
N ILE A 94 23.58 -1.96 4.72
CA ILE A 94 22.31 -1.71 4.05
C ILE A 94 22.51 -0.56 3.07
N LEU A 95 22.04 -0.77 1.82
CA LEU A 95 21.83 0.29 0.84
C LEU A 95 20.34 0.56 0.71
N SER A 96 19.93 1.82 0.62
CA SER A 96 18.49 2.17 0.50
C SER A 96 18.30 3.44 -0.33
N LYS A 97 17.19 3.51 -1.09
CA LYS A 97 16.77 4.74 -1.77
C LYS A 97 16.31 5.80 -0.78
N GLU A 98 15.59 5.37 0.27
CA GLU A 98 15.13 6.23 1.37
C GLU A 98 16.20 6.33 2.45
N GLN A 99 16.42 7.52 3.00
CA GLN A 99 17.29 7.72 4.18
C GLN A 99 16.66 7.03 5.39
N PRO A 100 17.36 6.08 6.07
CA PRO A 100 16.86 5.49 7.31
C PRO A 100 16.61 6.55 8.39
N LEU A 101 15.50 6.39 9.12
CA LEU A 101 15.16 7.23 10.27
C LEU A 101 16.06 6.90 11.48
N ASN A 102 16.41 5.63 11.63
CA ASN A 102 17.24 5.13 12.72
C ASN A 102 17.97 3.86 12.29
N ILE A 103 19.15 3.63 12.88
CA ILE A 103 19.96 2.42 12.71
C ILE A 103 20.31 1.86 14.09
N GLN A 104 20.08 0.57 14.28
CA GLN A 104 20.50 -0.18 15.46
C GLN A 104 21.37 -1.36 15.03
N THR A 105 22.35 -1.72 15.86
CA THR A 105 23.24 -2.87 15.62
C THR A 105 23.30 -3.75 16.85
N PHE A 106 23.31 -5.05 16.63
CA PHE A 106 23.35 -6.06 17.69
C PHE A 106 24.45 -7.07 17.38
N PRO A 107 25.45 -7.25 18.26
CA PRO A 107 26.41 -8.33 18.13
C PRO A 107 25.72 -9.69 18.16
N LEU A 108 26.11 -10.57 17.26
CA LEU A 108 25.61 -11.94 17.20
C LEU A 108 26.72 -12.94 17.49
N PRO A 109 26.43 -14.11 18.05
CA PRO A 109 27.39 -15.20 18.24
C PRO A 109 28.03 -15.63 16.92
N GLY A 110 29.33 -15.92 16.98
CA GLY A 110 30.11 -16.45 15.86
C GLY A 110 31.49 -16.83 16.37
N ARG A 111 31.69 -18.14 16.69
CA ARG A 111 32.96 -18.63 17.25
C ARG A 111 34.10 -18.66 16.24
N GLU A 112 33.79 -18.76 14.95
CA GLU A 112 34.75 -18.64 13.87
C GLU A 112 35.03 -17.17 13.47
N GLU A 113 34.01 -16.32 13.59
CA GLU A 113 34.07 -14.90 13.25
C GLU A 113 32.87 -14.21 13.93
N GLU A 114 33.12 -13.10 14.63
CA GLU A 114 32.03 -12.30 15.22
C GLU A 114 31.05 -11.86 14.13
N ARG A 115 29.74 -11.95 14.44
CA ARG A 115 28.64 -11.64 13.54
C ARG A 115 27.88 -10.41 14.01
N MET A 116 27.07 -9.85 13.13
CA MET A 116 26.32 -8.64 13.40
C MET A 116 24.91 -8.72 12.79
N LEU A 117 23.95 -8.18 13.52
CA LEU A 117 22.64 -7.82 12.99
C LEU A 117 22.56 -6.30 12.93
N MET A 118 22.17 -5.74 11.78
CA MET A 118 21.87 -4.32 11.60
C MET A 118 20.38 -4.19 11.30
N VAL A 119 19.68 -3.31 12.00
CA VAL A 119 18.26 -2.98 11.79
C VAL A 119 18.14 -1.52 11.42
N ALA A 120 17.61 -1.26 10.24
CA ALA A 120 17.26 0.07 9.74
C ALA A 120 15.77 0.31 9.87
N GLU A 121 15.39 1.44 10.44
CA GLU A 121 14.00 1.91 10.48
C GLU A 121 13.75 2.88 9.34
N PHE A 122 12.68 2.62 8.57
CA PHE A 122 12.15 3.49 7.53
C PHE A 122 10.76 4.01 7.92
N GLN A 123 10.20 4.88 7.09
CA GLN A 123 8.88 5.46 7.39
C GLN A 123 7.79 4.39 7.53
N GLU A 124 7.78 3.38 6.66
CA GLU A 124 6.69 2.39 6.59
C GLU A 124 7.11 0.96 7.01
N TYR A 125 8.40 0.69 7.23
CA TYR A 125 8.90 -0.66 7.54
C TYR A 125 10.23 -0.63 8.30
N PHE A 126 10.62 -1.82 8.85
CA PHE A 126 11.96 -2.10 9.32
C PHE A 126 12.63 -3.09 8.38
N PHE A 127 13.92 -2.90 8.14
CA PHE A 127 14.72 -3.82 7.36
C PHE A 127 16.00 -4.19 8.09
N ALA A 128 16.20 -5.49 8.31
CA ALA A 128 17.34 -6.03 9.01
C ALA A 128 18.26 -6.78 8.05
N CYS A 129 19.56 -6.54 8.19
CA CYS A 129 20.63 -7.23 7.48
C CYS A 129 21.45 -8.07 8.45
N THR A 130 21.78 -9.31 8.07
CA THR A 130 22.68 -10.18 8.84
C THR A 130 23.53 -11.07 7.93
N HIS A 131 24.62 -11.60 8.49
CA HIS A 131 25.42 -12.70 7.96
C HIS A 131 25.73 -13.63 9.14
N LEU A 132 25.08 -14.79 9.19
CA LEU A 132 25.14 -15.67 10.36
C LEU A 132 26.39 -16.57 10.36
N SER A 133 26.67 -17.15 11.53
CA SER A 133 27.77 -18.09 11.77
C SER A 133 27.62 -19.38 10.93
N LEU A 134 28.73 -19.99 10.61
CA LEU A 134 28.77 -21.35 10.00
C LEU A 134 28.40 -22.43 11.01
N THR A 135 28.40 -22.10 12.30
CA THR A 135 28.12 -23.04 13.39
C THR A 135 26.64 -22.99 13.78
N GLU A 136 25.96 -24.14 13.81
CA GLU A 136 24.52 -24.23 14.07
C GLU A 136 24.11 -23.70 15.45
N GLU A 137 24.87 -24.01 16.51
CA GLU A 137 24.58 -23.53 17.85
C GLU A 137 24.63 -21.98 17.94
N ASP A 138 25.57 -21.35 17.24
CA ASP A 138 25.67 -19.90 17.19
C ASP A 138 24.51 -19.28 16.42
N ARG A 139 24.05 -19.94 15.32
CA ARG A 139 22.84 -19.52 14.59
C ARG A 139 21.60 -19.61 15.46
N LEU A 140 21.42 -20.72 16.18
CA LEU A 140 20.29 -20.89 17.11
C LEU A 140 20.32 -19.85 18.23
N ALA A 141 21.49 -19.56 18.80
CA ALA A 141 21.63 -18.52 19.81
C ALA A 141 21.37 -17.09 19.26
N SER A 142 21.64 -16.86 17.98
CA SER A 142 21.33 -15.58 17.30
C SER A 142 19.83 -15.32 17.19
N LEU A 143 19.00 -16.37 17.19
CA LEU A 143 17.55 -16.25 16.96
C LEU A 143 16.85 -15.41 18.04
N ASP A 144 17.25 -15.57 19.31
CA ASP A 144 16.68 -14.80 20.42
C ASP A 144 17.03 -13.30 20.29
N ILE A 145 18.25 -12.97 19.86
CA ILE A 145 18.68 -11.59 19.61
C ILE A 145 17.90 -10.99 18.43
N ILE A 146 17.73 -11.76 17.35
CA ILE A 146 16.92 -11.34 16.20
C ILE A 146 15.47 -11.06 16.62
N LYS A 147 14.85 -11.92 17.41
CA LYS A 147 13.49 -11.72 17.94
C LYS A 147 13.38 -10.48 18.84
N GLN A 148 14.36 -10.26 19.71
CA GLN A 148 14.40 -9.09 20.58
C GLN A 148 14.59 -7.78 19.82
N SER A 149 15.20 -7.82 18.64
CA SER A 149 15.38 -6.64 17.79
C SER A 149 14.11 -6.21 17.06
N VAL A 150 13.09 -7.09 17.00
CA VAL A 150 11.81 -6.76 16.39
C VAL A 150 11.09 -5.72 17.22
N SER A 151 10.81 -4.56 16.63
CA SER A 151 10.06 -3.49 17.29
C SER A 151 8.63 -3.92 17.61
N THR A 152 8.07 -3.40 18.71
CA THR A 152 6.63 -3.50 19.01
C THR A 152 5.75 -2.64 18.10
N SER A 153 6.35 -1.92 17.17
CA SER A 153 5.66 -1.12 16.15
C SER A 153 4.77 -1.99 15.27
N GLN A 154 3.72 -1.38 14.72
CA GLN A 154 2.85 -2.02 13.73
C GLN A 154 3.48 -2.10 12.32
N LYS A 155 4.64 -1.45 12.11
CA LYS A 155 5.35 -1.51 10.82
C LYS A 155 5.85 -2.93 10.55
N PRO A 156 5.78 -3.42 9.30
CA PRO A 156 6.40 -4.69 8.90
C PRO A 156 7.89 -4.72 9.21
N PHE A 157 8.38 -5.87 9.66
CA PHE A 157 9.80 -6.12 9.90
C PHE A 157 10.29 -7.21 8.96
N PHE A 158 11.33 -6.90 8.19
CA PHE A 158 11.94 -7.81 7.22
C PHE A 158 13.38 -8.12 7.64
N LEU A 159 13.72 -9.41 7.66
CA LEU A 159 15.08 -9.92 7.88
C LEU A 159 15.63 -10.43 6.55
N ALA A 160 16.81 -9.99 6.16
CA ALA A 160 17.49 -10.40 4.94
C ALA A 160 18.95 -10.71 5.20
N GLY A 161 19.48 -11.72 4.53
CA GLY A 161 20.91 -12.05 4.63
C GLY A 161 21.26 -13.44 4.17
N ASP A 162 22.56 -13.70 4.24
CA ASP A 162 23.16 -15.02 4.20
C ASP A 162 23.03 -15.65 5.61
N LEU A 163 22.10 -16.60 5.74
CA LEU A 163 21.84 -17.27 6.99
C LEU A 163 22.72 -18.51 7.21
N ASN A 164 23.55 -18.86 6.21
CA ASN A 164 24.50 -19.97 6.27
C ASN A 164 23.82 -21.32 6.65
N ASP A 165 22.56 -21.49 6.27
CA ASP A 165 21.82 -22.72 6.61
C ASP A 165 20.78 -23.09 5.53
N LYS A 166 20.48 -24.38 5.44
CA LYS A 166 19.58 -24.95 4.46
C LYS A 166 18.12 -24.95 4.92
N PRO A 167 17.14 -25.02 3.99
CA PRO A 167 15.72 -24.95 4.37
C PRO A 167 15.25 -26.01 5.38
N GLU A 168 15.90 -27.17 5.40
CA GLU A 168 15.55 -28.31 6.25
C GLU A 168 16.23 -28.28 7.63
N SER A 169 17.12 -27.34 7.87
CA SER A 169 17.89 -27.23 9.13
C SER A 169 17.01 -26.94 10.34
N GLU A 170 17.55 -27.19 11.53
CA GLU A 170 16.88 -26.90 12.79
C GLU A 170 16.70 -25.39 12.97
N PHE A 171 17.74 -24.61 12.64
CA PHE A 171 17.67 -23.15 12.72
C PHE A 171 16.57 -22.56 11.83
N ILE A 172 16.50 -22.94 10.54
CA ILE A 172 15.47 -22.41 9.62
C ILE A 172 14.06 -22.82 10.08
N LYS A 173 13.88 -24.04 10.58
CA LYS A 173 12.61 -24.47 11.18
C LYS A 173 12.25 -23.65 12.42
N ALA A 174 13.22 -23.35 13.29
CA ALA A 174 13.02 -22.49 14.47
C ALA A 174 12.69 -21.04 14.06
N LEU A 175 13.42 -20.48 13.08
CA LEU A 175 13.13 -19.15 12.54
C LEU A 175 11.70 -19.08 12.00
N GLN A 176 11.24 -20.12 11.32
CA GLN A 176 9.89 -20.18 10.75
C GLN A 176 8.76 -20.24 11.79
N GLN A 177 9.03 -20.43 13.08
CA GLN A 177 7.98 -20.28 14.11
C GLN A 177 7.47 -18.84 14.15
N ASP A 178 8.36 -17.85 14.05
CA ASP A 178 8.06 -16.43 14.23
C ASP A 178 8.16 -15.62 12.92
N PHE A 179 8.88 -16.12 11.92
CA PHE A 179 9.07 -15.47 10.62
C PHE A 179 8.45 -16.28 9.48
N GLN A 180 7.92 -15.58 8.49
CA GLN A 180 7.51 -16.12 7.21
C GLN A 180 8.64 -15.94 6.20
N ILE A 181 9.19 -17.03 5.65
CA ILE A 181 10.14 -16.94 4.52
C ILE A 181 9.39 -16.41 3.29
N LEU A 182 9.91 -15.36 2.69
CA LEU A 182 9.33 -14.70 1.50
C LEU A 182 9.98 -15.17 0.20
N THR A 183 11.22 -15.65 0.26
CA THR A 183 11.99 -16.15 -0.89
C THR A 183 11.58 -17.57 -1.27
N ASN A 184 11.89 -17.96 -2.51
CA ASN A 184 11.62 -19.32 -2.98
C ASN A 184 12.75 -20.27 -2.55
N VAL A 185 12.54 -21.01 -1.47
CA VAL A 185 13.52 -21.95 -0.90
C VAL A 185 13.87 -23.12 -1.80
N LYS A 186 13.16 -23.34 -2.92
CA LYS A 186 13.46 -24.37 -3.92
C LYS A 186 14.45 -23.90 -4.98
N GLN A 187 14.82 -22.64 -4.98
CA GLN A 187 15.82 -22.07 -5.88
C GLN A 187 17.10 -21.81 -5.11
N ALA A 188 18.14 -22.54 -5.47
CA ALA A 188 19.45 -22.44 -4.84
C ALA A 188 20.12 -21.09 -5.17
N THR A 189 20.92 -20.57 -4.21
CA THR A 189 21.63 -19.28 -4.30
C THR A 189 23.14 -19.45 -4.35
N PHE A 190 23.68 -20.57 -3.89
CA PHE A 190 25.12 -20.84 -3.75
C PHE A 190 25.51 -22.23 -4.30
N PRO A 191 26.71 -22.39 -4.91
CA PRO A 191 27.57 -21.33 -5.45
C PRO A 191 27.00 -20.74 -6.76
N ALA A 192 27.25 -19.46 -7.03
CA ALA A 192 26.62 -18.71 -8.12
C ALA A 192 26.75 -19.33 -9.52
N PRO A 193 27.88 -19.92 -9.95
CA PRO A 193 28.02 -20.52 -11.28
C PRO A 193 27.15 -21.76 -11.52
N GLY A 194 26.75 -22.46 -10.47
CA GLY A 194 25.93 -23.66 -10.53
C GLY A 194 25.29 -23.93 -9.18
N PRO A 195 24.23 -23.19 -8.82
CA PRO A 195 23.68 -23.19 -7.48
C PRO A 195 23.17 -24.57 -7.06
N LYS A 196 23.49 -24.97 -5.84
CA LYS A 196 23.12 -26.28 -5.25
C LYS A 196 22.46 -26.11 -3.88
N GLU A 197 22.70 -25.01 -3.21
CA GLU A 197 22.27 -24.75 -1.83
C GLU A 197 21.53 -23.42 -1.76
N THR A 198 20.45 -23.39 -0.97
CA THR A 198 19.71 -22.19 -0.59
C THR A 198 20.16 -21.80 0.81
N ILE A 199 20.93 -20.73 0.93
CA ILE A 199 21.48 -20.22 2.20
C ILE A 199 21.19 -18.74 2.39
N ASP A 200 20.73 -18.05 1.35
CA ASP A 200 20.31 -16.65 1.38
C ASP A 200 18.79 -16.54 1.48
N TYR A 201 18.29 -15.69 2.38
CA TYR A 201 16.86 -15.57 2.66
C TYR A 201 16.42 -14.13 2.83
N ILE A 202 15.14 -13.88 2.49
CA ILE A 202 14.38 -12.73 2.97
C ILE A 202 13.15 -13.29 3.68
N ALA A 203 12.93 -12.85 4.91
CA ALA A 203 11.83 -13.29 5.76
C ALA A 203 11.12 -12.09 6.41
N ALA A 204 9.87 -12.25 6.76
CA ALA A 204 9.08 -11.23 7.46
C ALA A 204 8.60 -11.73 8.80
N TRP A 205 8.59 -10.86 9.81
CA TRP A 205 8.00 -11.12 11.12
C TRP A 205 6.49 -11.37 10.98
N LYS A 206 6.00 -12.50 11.53
CA LYS A 206 4.60 -12.92 11.36
C LYS A 206 3.59 -12.01 12.03
N GLY A 207 3.98 -11.28 13.07
CA GLY A 207 3.07 -10.37 13.76
C GLY A 207 2.50 -9.23 12.91
N ASN A 208 3.17 -8.89 11.80
CA ASN A 208 2.82 -7.75 10.94
C ASN A 208 2.63 -8.13 9.47
N THR A 209 2.36 -9.40 9.16
CA THR A 209 2.21 -9.87 7.76
C THR A 209 0.96 -9.35 7.07
N ASP A 210 -0.04 -8.87 7.81
CA ASP A 210 -1.27 -8.30 7.22
C ASP A 210 -1.05 -6.95 6.55
N ASN A 211 0.10 -6.33 6.79
CA ASN A 211 0.46 -5.02 6.24
C ASN A 211 1.09 -5.09 4.82
N PHE A 212 1.25 -6.25 4.23
CA PHE A 212 1.79 -6.40 2.87
C PHE A 212 1.35 -7.71 2.21
N ALA A 213 1.47 -7.78 0.88
CA ALA A 213 1.37 -9.03 0.12
C ALA A 213 2.68 -9.30 -0.65
N ASN A 214 3.16 -10.55 -0.60
CA ASN A 214 4.29 -10.98 -1.43
C ASN A 214 3.79 -11.26 -2.86
N LEU A 215 4.24 -10.47 -3.82
CA LEU A 215 3.86 -10.57 -5.22
C LEU A 215 4.77 -11.50 -5.99
N SER A 216 6.09 -11.38 -5.77
CA SER A 216 7.09 -12.20 -6.45
C SER A 216 8.35 -12.33 -5.60
N ALA A 217 9.04 -13.45 -5.78
CA ALA A 217 10.37 -13.71 -5.25
C ALA A 217 11.20 -14.41 -6.32
N GLN A 218 12.45 -14.00 -6.47
CA GLN A 218 13.34 -14.59 -7.48
C GLN A 218 14.78 -14.66 -6.98
N VAL A 219 15.52 -15.63 -7.49
CA VAL A 219 16.98 -15.69 -7.46
C VAL A 219 17.46 -15.07 -8.77
N VAL A 220 18.28 -14.01 -8.68
CA VAL A 220 18.79 -13.31 -9.85
C VAL A 220 19.88 -14.14 -10.50
N GLU A 221 19.81 -14.33 -11.81
CA GLU A 221 20.81 -15.10 -12.56
C GLU A 221 22.07 -14.28 -12.79
N GLU A 222 22.96 -14.27 -11.78
CA GLU A 222 24.26 -13.62 -11.84
C GLU A 222 25.36 -14.62 -11.42
N PRO A 223 26.02 -15.26 -12.38
CA PRO A 223 26.98 -16.33 -12.05
C PRO A 223 28.43 -15.83 -11.80
N LEU A 224 28.71 -14.53 -12.01
CA LEU A 224 30.08 -14.04 -12.09
C LEU A 224 30.46 -13.03 -11.00
N ALA A 225 29.55 -12.13 -10.63
CA ALA A 225 29.90 -10.96 -9.81
C ALA A 225 30.23 -11.31 -8.34
N SER A 226 29.69 -12.41 -7.82
CA SER A 226 29.98 -12.98 -6.50
C SER A 226 29.91 -14.51 -6.57
N ASP A 227 30.21 -15.20 -5.48
CA ASP A 227 29.95 -16.65 -5.32
C ASP A 227 28.52 -16.93 -4.84
N HIS A 228 27.74 -15.92 -4.44
CA HIS A 228 26.31 -16.00 -4.18
C HIS A 228 25.52 -15.34 -5.31
N ARG A 229 24.33 -15.89 -5.60
CA ARG A 229 23.33 -15.21 -6.42
C ARG A 229 22.49 -14.29 -5.57
N PRO A 230 22.23 -13.05 -6.02
CA PRO A 230 21.33 -12.16 -5.30
C PRO A 230 19.90 -12.70 -5.29
N ILE A 231 19.15 -12.38 -4.23
CA ILE A 231 17.74 -12.70 -4.12
C ILE A 231 16.92 -11.41 -4.01
N THR A 232 15.75 -11.40 -4.62
CA THR A 232 14.81 -10.25 -4.54
C THR A 232 13.41 -10.72 -4.19
N VAL A 233 12.68 -9.83 -3.49
CA VAL A 233 11.26 -9.98 -3.17
C VAL A 233 10.57 -8.66 -3.49
N THR A 234 9.46 -8.72 -4.23
CA THR A 234 8.60 -7.56 -4.48
C THR A 234 7.33 -7.70 -3.67
N LEU A 235 7.06 -6.71 -2.85
CA LEU A 235 5.90 -6.63 -1.98
C LEU A 235 4.94 -5.54 -2.46
N ARG A 236 3.64 -5.73 -2.26
CA ARG A 236 2.66 -4.66 -2.24
C ARG A 236 2.39 -4.31 -0.79
N MET A 237 2.66 -3.05 -0.42
CA MET A 237 2.43 -2.55 0.93
C MET A 237 0.97 -2.15 1.11
N ALA A 238 0.43 -2.34 2.32
CA ALA A 238 -0.92 -1.89 2.65
C ALA A 238 -0.98 -0.36 2.73
N LYS A 239 -2.02 0.23 2.14
CA LYS A 239 -2.30 1.66 2.30
C LYS A 239 -2.73 1.96 3.72
N LYS A 240 -2.44 3.17 4.18
CA LYS A 240 -3.02 3.67 5.43
C LYS A 240 -4.54 3.80 5.31
N ALA A 241 -5.25 3.59 6.40
CA ALA A 241 -6.71 3.63 6.38
C ALA A 241 -7.26 5.00 5.92
N ASP A 242 -6.61 6.10 6.30
CA ASP A 242 -6.96 7.47 5.92
C ASP A 242 -6.67 7.79 4.44
N GLU A 243 -5.87 7.00 3.76
CA GLU A 243 -5.56 7.13 2.33
C GLU A 243 -6.51 6.33 1.43
N LEU A 244 -7.41 5.52 2.00
CA LEU A 244 -8.28 4.65 1.21
C LEU A 244 -9.43 5.41 0.55
N PHE A 245 -10.02 6.41 1.21
CA PHE A 245 -11.14 7.16 0.64
C PHE A 245 -10.67 8.25 -0.31
N LEU A 246 -11.24 8.24 -1.52
CA LEU A 246 -11.01 9.27 -2.53
C LEU A 246 -12.05 10.39 -2.46
N THR A 247 -13.31 10.04 -2.14
CA THR A 247 -14.41 10.97 -1.91
C THR A 247 -15.04 10.75 -0.54
N LYS A 248 -15.71 11.78 0.00
CA LYS A 248 -16.72 11.57 1.04
C LYS A 248 -17.88 10.74 0.46
N PRO A 249 -18.69 10.08 1.31
CA PRO A 249 -19.92 9.48 0.81
C PRO A 249 -20.88 10.55 0.33
N TYR A 250 -21.69 10.21 -0.66
CA TYR A 250 -22.74 11.06 -1.16
C TYR A 250 -24.03 10.25 -1.40
N LEU A 251 -25.16 10.89 -1.10
CA LEU A 251 -26.48 10.31 -1.13
C LEU A 251 -27.13 10.53 -2.49
N GLN A 252 -27.77 9.49 -3.00
CA GLN A 252 -28.47 9.53 -4.29
C GLN A 252 -29.79 8.78 -4.24
N ASN A 253 -30.67 9.12 -5.18
CA ASN A 253 -31.87 8.37 -5.48
C ASN A 253 -32.76 8.11 -4.23
N PRO A 254 -33.26 9.17 -3.54
CA PRO A 254 -34.07 9.06 -2.33
C PRO A 254 -35.52 8.74 -2.65
N VAL A 255 -35.78 7.57 -3.23
CA VAL A 255 -37.12 7.17 -3.74
C VAL A 255 -37.52 5.81 -3.20
N ASN A 256 -38.82 5.52 -3.21
CA ASN A 256 -39.38 4.21 -2.79
C ASN A 256 -38.93 3.78 -1.39
N ASN A 257 -38.96 4.68 -0.42
CA ASN A 257 -38.49 4.45 0.95
C ASN A 257 -37.10 3.87 1.03
N GLY A 258 -36.20 4.36 0.20
CA GLY A 258 -34.80 3.96 0.19
C GLY A 258 -33.89 5.09 -0.28
N ILE A 259 -32.59 4.91 -0.06
CA ILE A 259 -31.55 5.84 -0.47
C ILE A 259 -30.30 5.08 -0.89
N THR A 260 -29.59 5.57 -1.87
CA THR A 260 -28.33 5.00 -2.30
C THR A 260 -27.18 5.81 -1.73
N ILE A 261 -26.22 5.13 -1.11
CA ILE A 261 -24.99 5.71 -0.59
C ILE A 261 -23.87 5.33 -1.54
N MET A 262 -23.18 6.33 -2.06
CA MET A 262 -22.05 6.16 -2.97
C MET A 262 -20.79 6.79 -2.42
N TRP A 263 -19.63 6.23 -2.74
CA TRP A 263 -18.31 6.80 -2.47
C TRP A 263 -17.27 6.13 -3.36
N GLU A 264 -16.08 6.70 -3.39
CA GLU A 264 -14.97 6.16 -4.14
C GLU A 264 -13.75 5.92 -3.26
N THR A 265 -12.98 4.87 -3.60
CA THR A 265 -11.72 4.53 -2.97
C THR A 265 -10.54 4.70 -3.92
N THR A 266 -9.36 4.97 -3.39
CA THR A 266 -8.11 5.16 -4.17
C THR A 266 -7.65 3.89 -4.87
N ILE A 267 -8.10 2.74 -4.40
CA ILE A 267 -7.81 1.40 -4.93
C ILE A 267 -9.07 0.54 -4.83
N PRO A 268 -9.18 -0.55 -5.60
CA PRO A 268 -10.26 -1.52 -5.45
C PRO A 268 -10.32 -2.10 -4.03
N ALA A 269 -11.52 -2.13 -3.46
CA ALA A 269 -11.75 -2.52 -2.07
C ALA A 269 -12.98 -3.43 -1.91
N TYR A 270 -13.08 -4.08 -0.77
CA TYR A 270 -14.30 -4.69 -0.26
C TYR A 270 -15.02 -3.70 0.65
N SER A 271 -16.27 -3.36 0.33
CA SER A 271 -16.92 -2.21 0.94
C SER A 271 -18.32 -2.51 1.47
N TRP A 272 -18.75 -1.75 2.48
CA TRP A 272 -20.06 -1.85 3.10
C TRP A 272 -20.50 -0.54 3.76
N VAL A 273 -21.79 -0.43 4.03
CA VAL A 273 -22.37 0.64 4.83
C VAL A 273 -22.80 0.08 6.18
N GLU A 274 -22.56 0.84 7.24
CA GLU A 274 -23.16 0.61 8.55
C GLU A 274 -24.13 1.76 8.84
N TYR A 275 -25.39 1.44 9.14
CA TYR A 275 -26.43 2.45 9.37
C TYR A 275 -27.41 2.02 10.46
N GLY A 276 -28.11 2.98 11.05
CA GLY A 276 -29.13 2.75 12.07
C GLY A 276 -29.72 4.06 12.60
N THR A 277 -30.73 3.97 13.41
CA THR A 277 -31.33 5.11 14.13
C THR A 277 -30.50 5.48 15.36
N ASP A 278 -29.56 4.64 15.74
CA ASP A 278 -28.63 4.80 16.85
C ASP A 278 -27.22 4.34 16.42
N LYS A 279 -26.19 5.08 16.81
CA LYS A 279 -24.77 4.77 16.49
C LYS A 279 -24.26 3.51 17.18
N THR A 280 -24.94 3.02 18.21
CA THR A 280 -24.54 1.83 18.98
C THR A 280 -25.17 0.53 18.46
N ASN A 281 -26.25 0.63 17.66
CA ASN A 281 -26.94 -0.52 17.09
C ASN A 281 -27.07 -0.35 15.56
N LEU A 282 -26.04 -0.78 14.84
CA LEU A 282 -25.91 -0.58 13.41
C LEU A 282 -26.19 -1.86 12.62
N ILE A 283 -26.87 -1.71 11.51
CA ILE A 283 -27.06 -2.74 10.49
C ILE A 283 -25.95 -2.59 9.44
N ARG A 284 -25.29 -3.69 9.10
CA ARG A 284 -24.30 -3.74 8.04
C ARG A 284 -24.91 -4.20 6.73
N VAL A 285 -24.79 -3.38 5.69
CA VAL A 285 -25.27 -3.67 4.34
C VAL A 285 -24.12 -3.62 3.33
N ARG A 286 -24.12 -4.55 2.41
CA ARG A 286 -23.16 -4.64 1.30
C ARG A 286 -23.91 -4.93 0.00
N LEU A 287 -23.31 -4.61 -1.13
CA LEU A 287 -23.87 -4.96 -2.42
C LEU A 287 -23.74 -6.47 -2.67
N ILE A 288 -24.88 -7.10 -2.97
CA ILE A 288 -24.96 -8.51 -3.37
C ILE A 288 -25.57 -8.56 -4.77
N ILE A 289 -24.83 -9.15 -5.70
CA ILE A 289 -25.27 -9.37 -7.08
C ILE A 289 -25.31 -10.88 -7.31
N ASP A 290 -26.48 -11.40 -7.66
CA ASP A 290 -26.71 -12.85 -7.91
C ASP A 290 -26.16 -13.77 -6.78
N GLY A 291 -26.31 -13.33 -5.53
CA GLY A 291 -25.85 -14.07 -4.34
C GLY A 291 -24.36 -13.89 -4.01
N GLN A 292 -23.62 -13.09 -4.78
CA GLN A 292 -22.22 -12.79 -4.55
C GLN A 292 -22.04 -11.36 -4.01
N ALA A 293 -21.22 -11.21 -2.98
CA ALA A 293 -20.81 -9.89 -2.53
C ALA A 293 -19.93 -9.24 -3.60
N GLU A 294 -20.19 -7.96 -3.90
CA GLU A 294 -19.31 -7.19 -4.77
C GLU A 294 -17.95 -6.99 -4.10
N PHE A 295 -16.90 -7.24 -4.86
CA PHE A 295 -15.51 -7.11 -4.43
C PHE A 295 -14.70 -6.42 -5.50
N ASN A 296 -13.59 -5.81 -5.10
CA ASN A 296 -12.55 -5.34 -6.01
C ASN A 296 -13.01 -4.24 -6.97
N GLU A 297 -13.90 -3.38 -6.48
CA GLU A 297 -14.32 -2.16 -7.16
C GLU A 297 -13.80 -0.92 -6.41
N SER A 298 -13.63 0.19 -7.13
CA SER A 298 -13.23 1.48 -6.57
C SER A 298 -14.36 2.50 -6.49
N ILE A 299 -15.46 2.27 -7.19
CA ILE A 299 -16.71 3.04 -7.07
C ILE A 299 -17.72 2.14 -6.35
N HIS A 300 -18.19 2.58 -5.20
CA HIS A 300 -19.10 1.81 -4.36
C HIS A 300 -20.50 2.42 -4.41
N LYS A 301 -21.49 1.54 -4.57
CA LYS A 301 -22.90 1.89 -4.65
C LYS A 301 -23.69 0.90 -3.79
N ILE A 302 -24.25 1.36 -2.68
CA ILE A 302 -25.04 0.53 -1.78
C ILE A 302 -26.40 1.16 -1.54
N ARG A 303 -27.45 0.46 -1.94
CA ARG A 303 -28.84 0.84 -1.71
C ARG A 303 -29.30 0.38 -0.33
N LEU A 304 -29.89 1.30 0.42
CA LEU A 304 -30.67 1.02 1.64
C LEU A 304 -32.14 1.11 1.29
N ASP A 305 -32.89 0.06 1.53
CA ASP A 305 -34.32 -0.04 1.25
C ASP A 305 -35.13 -0.22 2.52
N ASN A 306 -36.46 -0.07 2.42
CA ASN A 306 -37.45 -0.23 3.54
C ASN A 306 -37.14 0.72 4.70
N LEU A 307 -36.70 1.93 4.41
CA LEU A 307 -36.48 2.98 5.39
C LEU A 307 -37.82 3.59 5.78
N THR A 308 -37.96 4.02 7.05
CA THR A 308 -39.16 4.64 7.56
C THR A 308 -39.23 6.10 7.13
N PRO A 309 -40.33 6.58 6.53
CA PRO A 309 -40.53 7.99 6.24
C PRO A 309 -40.39 8.86 7.49
N GLY A 310 -39.82 10.05 7.33
CA GLY A 310 -39.55 11.01 8.41
C GLY A 310 -38.44 10.63 9.38
N GLN A 311 -37.93 9.41 9.30
CA GLN A 311 -36.91 8.92 10.23
C GLN A 311 -35.52 9.42 9.85
N THR A 312 -34.77 9.93 10.82
CA THR A 312 -33.36 10.24 10.70
C THR A 312 -32.50 8.99 10.97
N TYR A 313 -31.52 8.75 10.10
CA TYR A 313 -30.56 7.66 10.20
C TYR A 313 -29.14 8.19 10.32
N TYR A 314 -28.34 7.56 11.18
CA TYR A 314 -26.87 7.66 11.17
C TYR A 314 -26.32 6.62 10.21
N TYR A 315 -25.27 6.98 9.49
CA TYR A 315 -24.53 6.02 8.66
C TYR A 315 -23.03 6.36 8.58
N ARG A 316 -22.25 5.36 8.28
CA ARG A 316 -20.86 5.49 7.85
C ARG A 316 -20.55 4.49 6.75
N VAL A 317 -19.55 4.82 5.93
CA VAL A 317 -19.02 3.91 4.91
C VAL A 317 -17.74 3.27 5.41
N CYS A 318 -17.54 2.01 5.06
CA CYS A 318 -16.38 1.24 5.40
C CYS A 318 -15.81 0.60 4.13
N SER A 319 -14.49 0.60 3.99
CA SER A 319 -13.80 -0.06 2.88
C SER A 319 -12.57 -0.79 3.40
N GLN A 320 -12.39 -2.03 2.97
CA GLN A 320 -11.23 -2.83 3.30
C GLN A 320 -10.39 -3.06 2.05
N GLU A 321 -9.11 -2.72 2.13
CA GLU A 321 -8.16 -2.94 1.07
C GLU A 321 -8.05 -4.43 0.72
N ILE A 322 -7.88 -4.74 -0.57
CA ILE A 322 -7.58 -6.09 -1.05
C ILE A 322 -6.14 -6.09 -1.57
N LEU A 323 -5.21 -6.54 -0.74
CA LEU A 323 -3.78 -6.62 -1.09
C LEU A 323 -3.49 -7.67 -2.16
N GLN A 324 -4.21 -8.78 -2.11
CA GLN A 324 -4.09 -9.85 -3.10
C GLN A 324 -5.45 -10.51 -3.33
N TYR A 325 -5.80 -10.68 -4.60
CA TYR A 325 -7.00 -11.39 -5.03
C TYR A 325 -6.63 -12.53 -5.97
N LYS A 326 -6.69 -13.77 -5.49
CA LYS A 326 -6.49 -15.00 -6.27
C LYS A 326 -7.73 -15.87 -6.17
N ALA A 327 -7.92 -16.79 -7.11
CA ALA A 327 -9.09 -17.67 -7.18
C ALA A 327 -9.41 -18.36 -5.84
N TYR A 328 -8.38 -18.85 -5.15
CA TYR A 328 -8.54 -19.61 -3.91
C TYR A 328 -7.97 -18.91 -2.66
N SER A 329 -7.44 -17.70 -2.80
CA SER A 329 -6.84 -16.95 -1.69
C SER A 329 -7.03 -15.46 -1.88
N LYS A 330 -7.52 -14.80 -0.84
CA LYS A 330 -7.59 -13.36 -0.76
C LYS A 330 -6.82 -12.89 0.47
N LYS A 331 -6.04 -11.83 0.31
CA LYS A 331 -5.38 -11.17 1.42
C LYS A 331 -5.93 -9.76 1.52
N PHE A 332 -6.42 -9.42 2.70
CA PHE A 332 -6.96 -8.11 3.01
C PHE A 332 -5.92 -7.26 3.74
N GLY A 333 -5.97 -5.97 3.50
CA GLY A 333 -5.21 -4.96 4.23
C GLY A 333 -6.09 -4.21 5.21
N ASN A 334 -5.78 -2.93 5.40
CA ASN A 334 -6.43 -2.07 6.38
C ASN A 334 -7.92 -1.82 6.07
N ILE A 335 -8.67 -1.53 7.12
CA ILE A 335 -10.07 -1.10 7.05
C ILE A 335 -10.10 0.41 7.28
N ALA A 336 -10.64 1.15 6.31
CA ALA A 336 -11.01 2.54 6.48
C ALA A 336 -12.48 2.64 6.92
N GLN A 337 -12.75 3.53 7.85
CA GLN A 337 -14.10 3.89 8.30
C GLN A 337 -14.25 5.40 8.21
N SER A 338 -15.31 5.88 7.58
CA SER A 338 -15.61 7.31 7.58
C SER A 338 -16.12 7.78 8.95
N ASP A 339 -16.20 9.09 9.13
CA ASP A 339 -17.04 9.68 10.17
C ASP A 339 -18.49 9.25 10.02
N PHE A 340 -19.28 9.44 11.08
CA PHE A 340 -20.73 9.29 11.01
C PHE A 340 -21.36 10.51 10.35
N TYR A 341 -22.22 10.23 9.37
CA TYR A 341 -23.11 11.19 8.73
C TYR A 341 -24.57 10.88 9.10
N THR A 342 -25.48 11.79 8.72
CA THR A 342 -26.93 11.60 8.93
C THR A 342 -27.68 11.96 7.67
N PHE A 343 -28.79 11.31 7.45
CA PHE A 343 -29.83 11.72 6.51
C PHE A 343 -31.21 11.49 7.13
N THR A 344 -32.19 12.25 6.67
CA THR A 344 -33.60 12.07 7.06
C THR A 344 -34.41 11.68 5.83
N MET A 345 -35.24 10.63 5.95
CA MET A 345 -36.14 10.26 4.88
C MET A 345 -37.29 11.27 4.76
N PRO A 346 -37.78 11.56 3.55
CA PRO A 346 -38.99 12.40 3.37
C PRO A 346 -40.17 11.88 4.21
N GLU A 347 -40.99 12.79 4.70
CA GLU A 347 -42.27 12.41 5.35
C GLU A 347 -43.24 11.80 4.34
N ALA A 348 -44.05 10.83 4.75
CA ALA A 348 -44.97 10.13 3.85
C ALA A 348 -46.10 11.03 3.28
N ASP A 349 -46.41 12.10 3.98
CA ASP A 349 -47.47 13.04 3.69
C ASP A 349 -46.99 14.51 3.63
N ALA A 350 -45.73 14.69 3.19
CA ALA A 350 -45.17 16.03 3.00
C ALA A 350 -45.98 16.83 1.97
N ASP A 351 -46.44 18.00 2.34
CA ASP A 351 -47.21 18.90 1.45
C ASP A 351 -46.34 19.73 0.51
N SER A 352 -45.01 19.79 0.74
CA SER A 352 -44.07 20.59 -0.01
C SER A 352 -42.63 20.09 0.11
N PHE A 353 -41.83 20.44 -0.84
CA PHE A 353 -40.37 20.25 -0.79
C PHE A 353 -39.64 21.43 -1.44
N THR A 354 -38.37 21.60 -1.09
CA THR A 354 -37.49 22.56 -1.71
C THR A 354 -36.36 21.84 -2.44
N ALA A 355 -36.21 22.08 -3.73
CA ALA A 355 -35.11 21.55 -4.53
C ALA A 355 -34.21 22.67 -5.05
N VAL A 356 -32.90 22.48 -4.98
CA VAL A 356 -31.92 23.34 -5.66
C VAL A 356 -31.51 22.66 -6.96
N ILE A 357 -31.61 23.40 -8.07
CA ILE A 357 -31.26 22.88 -9.39
C ILE A 357 -30.11 23.68 -9.98
N PHE A 358 -29.03 22.99 -10.32
CA PHE A 358 -27.89 23.55 -11.04
C PHE A 358 -27.89 23.05 -12.48
N ASN A 359 -27.66 23.98 -13.41
CA ASN A 359 -27.53 23.70 -14.86
C ASN A 359 -26.24 24.36 -15.35
N ASP A 360 -25.64 23.80 -16.41
CA ASP A 360 -24.57 24.43 -17.19
C ASP A 360 -23.39 24.96 -16.34
N LEU A 361 -22.98 24.21 -15.31
CA LEU A 361 -21.87 24.59 -14.45
C LEU A 361 -20.53 24.52 -15.18
N HIS A 362 -20.39 23.62 -16.17
CA HIS A 362 -19.23 23.46 -17.03
C HIS A 362 -17.91 23.39 -16.24
N GLN A 363 -17.89 22.63 -15.14
CA GLN A 363 -16.71 22.45 -14.28
C GLN A 363 -16.14 23.77 -13.72
N ARG A 364 -16.87 24.87 -13.79
CA ARG A 364 -16.44 26.19 -13.31
C ARG A 364 -16.58 26.28 -11.79
N GLY A 365 -15.60 25.73 -11.07
CA GLY A 365 -15.61 25.65 -9.60
C GLY A 365 -15.81 27.03 -8.93
N ASN A 366 -15.27 28.12 -9.46
CA ASN A 366 -15.47 29.48 -8.95
C ASN A 366 -16.93 29.95 -9.11
N VAL A 367 -17.57 29.63 -10.23
CA VAL A 367 -18.99 29.94 -10.46
C VAL A 367 -19.85 29.11 -9.50
N PHE A 368 -19.58 27.82 -9.39
CA PHE A 368 -20.28 26.95 -8.47
C PHE A 368 -20.18 27.43 -7.01
N GLN A 369 -19.00 27.79 -6.54
CA GLN A 369 -18.79 28.38 -5.21
C GLN A 369 -19.56 29.70 -5.01
N ALA A 370 -19.65 30.54 -6.03
CA ALA A 370 -20.44 31.79 -5.98
C ALA A 370 -21.95 31.49 -5.89
N LEU A 371 -22.44 30.47 -6.59
CA LEU A 371 -23.84 30.03 -6.52
C LEU A 371 -24.17 29.42 -5.17
N LEU A 372 -23.28 28.60 -4.60
CA LEU A 372 -23.45 28.01 -3.26
C LEU A 372 -23.62 29.09 -2.18
N LYS A 373 -22.90 30.20 -2.27
CA LYS A 373 -23.06 31.34 -1.35
C LYS A 373 -24.44 32.00 -1.41
N GLN A 374 -25.14 31.92 -2.56
CA GLN A 374 -26.50 32.50 -2.71
C GLN A 374 -27.57 31.62 -2.02
N ILE A 375 -27.27 30.33 -1.81
CA ILE A 375 -28.18 29.38 -1.18
C ILE A 375 -27.75 28.97 0.23
N GLU A 376 -26.72 29.60 0.81
CA GLU A 376 -26.17 29.16 2.12
C GLU A 376 -27.22 29.25 3.27
N ASN A 377 -28.26 30.07 3.13
CA ASN A 377 -29.35 30.25 4.09
C ASN A 377 -30.68 29.65 3.58
N VAL A 378 -30.64 28.80 2.58
CA VAL A 378 -31.82 28.09 2.05
C VAL A 378 -31.82 26.67 2.56
N ASP A 379 -32.87 26.28 3.28
CA ASP A 379 -33.10 24.87 3.59
C ASP A 379 -33.66 24.17 2.35
N TYR A 380 -33.03 23.10 1.93
CA TYR A 380 -33.48 22.31 0.77
C TYR A 380 -33.37 20.80 1.04
N ASP A 381 -34.30 20.06 0.46
CA ASP A 381 -34.45 18.63 0.68
C ASP A 381 -33.54 17.80 -0.23
N PHE A 382 -33.30 18.28 -1.45
CA PHE A 382 -32.38 17.62 -2.39
C PHE A 382 -31.84 18.59 -3.44
N VAL A 383 -30.79 18.13 -4.12
CA VAL A 383 -30.14 18.88 -5.20
C VAL A 383 -30.22 18.14 -6.51
N VAL A 384 -30.47 18.84 -7.61
CA VAL A 384 -30.45 18.30 -8.97
C VAL A 384 -29.33 18.96 -9.77
N PHE A 385 -28.41 18.17 -10.23
CA PHE A 385 -27.45 18.55 -11.29
C PHE A 385 -28.07 18.22 -12.64
N ASN A 386 -28.64 19.22 -13.31
CA ASN A 386 -29.54 19.04 -14.45
C ASN A 386 -28.83 19.28 -15.80
N GLY A 387 -27.77 18.52 -16.04
CA GLY A 387 -27.02 18.52 -17.28
C GLY A 387 -25.97 19.63 -17.40
N ASP A 388 -24.95 19.33 -18.20
CA ASP A 388 -23.79 20.17 -18.51
C ASP A 388 -23.06 20.70 -17.25
N CYS A 389 -23.09 19.90 -16.19
CA CYS A 389 -22.37 20.19 -14.97
C CYS A 389 -20.92 19.69 -15.04
N ILE A 390 -20.68 18.60 -15.81
CA ILE A 390 -19.37 18.01 -16.05
C ILE A 390 -19.05 18.07 -17.54
N ASP A 391 -17.96 18.75 -17.90
CA ASP A 391 -17.53 18.87 -19.28
C ASP A 391 -16.65 17.67 -19.70
N ASP A 392 -16.99 17.08 -20.84
CA ASP A 392 -16.15 16.20 -21.65
C ASP A 392 -15.25 15.22 -20.84
N PRO A 393 -15.79 14.33 -19.99
CA PRO A 393 -14.99 13.51 -19.10
C PRO A 393 -14.07 12.57 -19.90
N ALA A 394 -12.75 12.72 -19.73
CA ALA A 394 -11.73 11.98 -20.49
C ALA A 394 -11.37 10.64 -19.84
N ASN A 395 -11.39 10.58 -18.51
CA ASN A 395 -10.99 9.41 -17.73
C ASN A 395 -11.66 9.40 -16.34
N HIS A 396 -11.43 8.30 -15.61
CA HIS A 396 -11.96 8.11 -14.26
C HIS A 396 -11.52 9.21 -13.29
N GLU A 397 -10.24 9.53 -13.24
CA GLU A 397 -9.67 10.53 -12.30
C GLU A 397 -10.32 11.91 -12.49
N GLN A 398 -10.47 12.35 -13.74
CA GLN A 398 -11.14 13.61 -14.04
C GLN A 398 -12.60 13.58 -13.61
N ALA A 399 -13.34 12.51 -13.93
CA ALA A 399 -14.74 12.35 -13.51
C ALA A 399 -14.88 12.41 -11.99
N THR A 400 -14.08 11.64 -11.24
CA THR A 400 -14.08 11.64 -9.78
C THR A 400 -13.84 13.03 -9.20
N ARG A 401 -12.86 13.78 -9.73
CA ARG A 401 -12.58 15.15 -9.27
C ARG A 401 -13.80 16.06 -9.37
N PHE A 402 -14.59 15.94 -10.44
CA PHE A 402 -15.79 16.76 -10.61
C PHE A 402 -16.96 16.26 -9.79
N VAL A 403 -17.17 14.95 -9.72
CA VAL A 403 -18.17 14.36 -8.82
C VAL A 403 -17.92 14.81 -7.38
N LYS A 404 -16.66 14.73 -6.92
CA LYS A 404 -16.26 15.22 -5.61
C LYS A 404 -16.57 16.70 -5.41
N LEU A 405 -16.20 17.56 -6.38
CA LEU A 405 -16.48 19.00 -6.32
C LEU A 405 -17.99 19.28 -6.17
N LEU A 406 -18.82 18.62 -6.96
CA LEU A 406 -20.27 18.82 -6.97
C LEU A 406 -20.91 18.30 -5.67
N THR A 407 -20.63 17.06 -5.30
CA THR A 407 -21.30 16.40 -4.17
C THR A 407 -20.85 16.97 -2.82
N GLU A 408 -19.56 17.28 -2.64
CA GLU A 408 -19.06 17.90 -1.41
C GLU A 408 -19.54 19.35 -1.27
N GLY A 409 -19.68 20.08 -2.40
CA GLY A 409 -20.14 21.47 -2.41
C GLY A 409 -21.56 21.65 -1.90
N VAL A 410 -22.44 20.67 -2.13
CA VAL A 410 -23.85 20.70 -1.71
C VAL A 410 -24.13 19.86 -0.47
N HIS A 411 -23.11 19.48 0.28
CA HIS A 411 -23.27 18.57 1.42
C HIS A 411 -23.96 17.24 1.05
N GLY A 412 -23.55 16.64 -0.07
CA GLY A 412 -24.07 15.37 -0.56
C GLY A 412 -23.94 14.21 0.43
N ASP A 413 -23.09 14.35 1.46
CA ASP A 413 -22.96 13.43 2.58
C ASP A 413 -24.20 13.38 3.50
N ARG A 414 -25.16 14.32 3.38
CA ARG A 414 -26.39 14.39 4.17
C ARG A 414 -27.61 14.82 3.37
N ILE A 415 -27.44 15.48 2.23
CA ILE A 415 -28.50 15.95 1.35
C ILE A 415 -28.44 15.14 0.05
N PRO A 416 -29.52 14.43 -0.32
CA PRO A 416 -29.53 13.63 -1.54
C PRO A 416 -29.31 14.45 -2.80
N THR A 417 -28.57 13.88 -3.74
CA THR A 417 -28.31 14.49 -5.05
C THR A 417 -28.89 13.63 -6.16
N LEU A 418 -29.38 14.27 -7.19
CA LEU A 418 -29.82 13.66 -8.44
C LEU A 418 -28.96 14.21 -9.60
N PHE A 419 -28.57 13.35 -10.51
CA PHE A 419 -27.75 13.75 -11.65
C PHE A 419 -28.46 13.42 -12.95
N ILE A 420 -28.66 14.42 -13.79
CA ILE A 420 -29.22 14.30 -15.14
C ILE A 420 -28.12 14.65 -16.11
N ARG A 421 -27.91 13.81 -17.10
CA ARG A 421 -26.84 13.96 -18.07
C ARG A 421 -27.25 14.92 -19.19
N GLY A 422 -26.47 15.95 -19.44
CA GLY A 422 -26.59 16.86 -20.59
C GLY A 422 -25.77 16.38 -21.80
N ASN A 423 -25.58 17.27 -22.76
CA ASN A 423 -24.84 16.95 -23.99
C ASN A 423 -23.30 17.00 -23.80
N HIS A 424 -22.78 17.66 -22.75
CA HIS A 424 -21.36 17.66 -22.45
C HIS A 424 -20.92 16.35 -21.80
N GLU A 425 -21.71 15.77 -20.91
CA GLU A 425 -21.40 14.50 -20.26
C GLU A 425 -21.36 13.30 -21.19
N ILE A 426 -21.92 13.41 -22.43
CA ILE A 426 -21.86 12.31 -23.41
C ILE A 426 -20.67 12.40 -24.37
N ARG A 427 -19.84 13.41 -24.24
CA ARG A 427 -18.64 13.60 -25.06
C ARG A 427 -17.45 12.86 -24.41
N ASN A 428 -16.41 12.64 -25.22
CA ASN A 428 -15.11 12.11 -24.82
C ASN A 428 -15.14 10.62 -24.34
N ALA A 429 -13.95 10.09 -24.07
CA ALA A 429 -13.70 8.66 -23.89
C ALA A 429 -14.37 8.05 -22.64
N TYR A 430 -14.61 8.83 -21.58
CA TYR A 430 -15.17 8.33 -20.33
C TYR A 430 -16.68 8.59 -20.18
N SER A 431 -17.37 9.03 -21.20
CA SER A 431 -18.81 9.34 -21.15
C SER A 431 -19.70 8.20 -20.67
N ILE A 432 -19.40 6.96 -21.06
CA ILE A 432 -20.09 5.76 -20.55
C ILE A 432 -19.64 5.46 -19.12
N GLY A 433 -18.35 5.60 -18.81
CA GLY A 433 -17.78 5.37 -17.48
C GLY A 433 -18.37 6.30 -16.42
N LEU A 434 -18.65 7.55 -16.77
CA LEU A 434 -19.27 8.54 -15.88
C LEU A 434 -20.57 8.03 -15.23
N ARG A 435 -21.32 7.18 -15.93
CA ARG A 435 -22.56 6.60 -15.39
C ARG A 435 -22.34 5.79 -14.12
N LYS A 436 -21.16 5.26 -13.87
CA LYS A 436 -20.85 4.49 -12.67
C LYS A 436 -20.83 5.36 -11.40
N HIS A 437 -20.54 6.66 -11.54
CA HIS A 437 -20.45 7.61 -10.44
C HIS A 437 -21.82 8.09 -9.91
N PHE A 438 -22.91 7.68 -10.53
CA PHE A 438 -24.27 8.10 -10.16
C PHE A 438 -25.23 6.92 -10.11
N ASP A 439 -26.27 7.07 -9.30
CA ASP A 439 -27.39 6.14 -9.23
C ASP A 439 -28.62 6.79 -9.88
N TYR A 440 -28.91 6.38 -11.10
CA TYR A 440 -30.04 6.93 -11.85
C TYR A 440 -31.35 6.28 -11.47
N VAL A 441 -32.42 7.06 -11.33
CA VAL A 441 -33.77 6.58 -11.06
C VAL A 441 -34.18 5.55 -12.14
N GLY A 442 -34.53 4.33 -11.68
CA GLY A 442 -34.86 3.23 -12.60
C GLY A 442 -33.69 2.75 -13.49
N GLY A 443 -32.44 3.10 -13.14
CA GLY A 443 -31.23 2.70 -13.87
C GLY A 443 -31.04 3.38 -15.23
N LYS A 444 -31.84 4.39 -15.54
CA LYS A 444 -31.80 5.15 -16.81
C LYS A 444 -31.34 6.58 -16.55
N THR A 445 -30.73 7.22 -17.57
CA THR A 445 -30.31 8.62 -17.51
C THR A 445 -31.45 9.63 -17.65
N TYR A 446 -32.68 9.16 -17.64
CA TYR A 446 -33.94 9.90 -17.58
C TYR A 446 -34.91 9.11 -16.71
N GLY A 447 -35.85 9.79 -16.06
CA GLY A 447 -36.84 9.13 -15.19
C GLY A 447 -37.79 10.12 -14.56
N ALA A 448 -38.70 9.59 -13.76
CA ALA A 448 -39.57 10.33 -12.88
C ALA A 448 -39.60 9.61 -11.53
N PHE A 449 -39.84 10.34 -10.48
CA PHE A 449 -39.98 9.82 -9.13
C PHE A 449 -41.04 10.63 -8.34
N ASN A 450 -41.58 10.04 -7.32
CA ASN A 450 -42.37 10.74 -6.32
C ASN A 450 -41.47 11.03 -5.11
N TRP A 451 -41.59 12.24 -4.62
CA TRP A 451 -40.91 12.68 -3.41
C TRP A 451 -41.84 12.50 -2.22
#